data_3a6dd76c137c98a57292827621fe9c2d
#
_entry.id   3a6dd76c137c98a57292827621fe9c2d
#
_cell.length_a   1.000
_cell.length_b   1.000
_cell.length_c   1.000
_cell.angle_alpha   90.00
_cell.angle_beta   90.00
_cell.angle_gamma   90.00
#
_symmetry.space_group_name_H-M   'P 1'
#
loop_
_entity.id
_entity.type
_entity.pdbx_description
1 polymer ?
#
loop_
_entity_poly.entity_id
_entity_poly.type
_entity_poly.pdbx_seq_one_letter_code
_entity_poly.pdbx_strand_id
1 'polypeptide(L)'
;MKLNMKWLLVLPIMVAVLTACQPSEEQRASALVTEAQSLVENGQWRQARIVLDSLHKTYPQQVVQRRAAKALGDSITYMEAQRSVAYSDSLLQLLLPQADELLRQFRYEKDDRYEDHGRYVSRLLATSSNTSRNFLQAYVRDDRMTIVKSYYYGARPVGQQSLFLSANGEEVTFRGNNHSFNAEGWHEIMTLEDTYALQLLNFVSTHADSRVRVKGEGDALDKVWVYYLTDKEKKALVQTYQFGFLMKDIRQLEEMLRIANAQVLHYESKHKSEMY
;
A
#
# COMPACT_ATOMS: atom_id res chain seq x y z
N MET A 1 -25.89 -29.34 -81.64
CA MET A 1 -25.09 -29.62 -80.42
C MET A 1 -26.00 -29.58 -79.23
N LYS A 2 -26.45 -30.72 -78.73
CA LYS A 2 -27.43 -30.84 -77.61
C LYS A 2 -26.63 -30.85 -76.31
N LEU A 3 -26.71 -29.79 -75.50
CA LEU A 3 -26.11 -29.71 -74.16
C LEU A 3 -26.97 -30.60 -73.22
N ASN A 4 -26.33 -31.60 -72.61
CA ASN A 4 -26.96 -32.49 -71.65
C ASN A 4 -27.32 -31.80 -70.32
N MET A 5 -28.58 -31.57 -70.13
CA MET A 5 -29.22 -30.92 -68.95
C MET A 5 -29.27 -31.80 -67.69
N LYS A 6 -28.40 -32.81 -67.58
CA LYS A 6 -28.36 -33.70 -66.42
C LYS A 6 -27.30 -33.37 -65.36
N TRP A 7 -26.48 -32.35 -65.59
CA TRP A 7 -25.40 -31.98 -64.65
C TRP A 7 -25.71 -30.79 -63.73
N LEU A 8 -26.87 -30.17 -63.91
CA LEU A 8 -27.27 -28.97 -63.14
C LEU A 8 -28.06 -29.25 -61.86
N LEU A 9 -28.35 -30.54 -61.57
CA LEU A 9 -29.10 -30.97 -60.37
C LEU A 9 -28.23 -31.56 -59.24
N VAL A 10 -26.93 -31.72 -59.44
CA VAL A 10 -26.03 -32.34 -58.41
C VAL A 10 -25.31 -31.28 -57.56
N LEU A 11 -25.26 -30.04 -58.00
CA LEU A 11 -24.52 -28.96 -57.31
C LEU A 11 -25.15 -28.38 -56.04
N PRO A 12 -26.49 -28.35 -55.84
CA PRO A 12 -27.06 -27.78 -54.60
C PRO A 12 -27.07 -28.74 -53.40
N ILE A 13 -26.82 -30.05 -53.59
CA ILE A 13 -26.87 -31.03 -52.47
C ILE A 13 -25.55 -31.06 -51.67
N MET A 14 -24.43 -30.63 -52.27
CA MET A 14 -23.12 -30.68 -51.59
C MET A 14 -22.84 -29.46 -50.69
N VAL A 15 -23.64 -28.39 -50.76
CA VAL A 15 -23.49 -27.17 -49.91
C VAL A 15 -24.25 -27.33 -48.56
N ALA A 16 -25.25 -28.21 -48.49
CA ALA A 16 -26.08 -28.34 -47.30
C ALA A 16 -25.46 -29.20 -46.19
N VAL A 17 -24.29 -29.85 -46.39
CA VAL A 17 -23.65 -30.76 -45.42
C VAL A 17 -22.60 -30.09 -44.55
N LEU A 18 -22.18 -28.84 -44.85
CA LEU A 18 -21.15 -28.12 -44.11
C LEU A 18 -21.67 -27.22 -42.96
N THR A 19 -22.99 -27.22 -42.70
CA THR A 19 -23.57 -26.41 -41.60
C THR A 19 -23.88 -27.23 -40.33
N ALA A 20 -23.51 -28.48 -40.27
CA ALA A 20 -23.79 -29.34 -39.12
C ALA A 20 -22.55 -29.60 -38.31
N CYS A 21 -22.30 -28.80 -37.33
CA CYS A 21 -21.67 -29.05 -36.02
C CYS A 21 -20.97 -27.79 -35.48
N GLN A 22 -21.72 -26.71 -35.32
CA GLN A 22 -21.22 -25.72 -34.33
C GLN A 22 -21.51 -26.32 -32.94
N PRO A 23 -20.49 -26.37 -32.05
CA PRO A 23 -20.70 -26.83 -30.68
C PRO A 23 -21.79 -25.97 -30.01
N SER A 24 -22.66 -26.61 -29.23
CA SER A 24 -23.71 -25.90 -28.49
C SER A 24 -23.10 -24.84 -27.54
N GLU A 25 -23.89 -23.85 -27.13
CA GLU A 25 -23.44 -22.86 -26.12
C GLU A 25 -22.98 -23.56 -24.84
N GLU A 26 -23.66 -24.61 -24.42
CA GLU A 26 -23.26 -25.42 -23.27
C GLU A 26 -21.89 -26.08 -23.46
N GLN A 27 -21.62 -26.66 -24.64
CA GLN A 27 -20.30 -27.25 -24.95
C GLN A 27 -19.19 -26.19 -24.97
N ARG A 28 -19.45 -24.99 -25.52
CA ARG A 28 -18.50 -23.87 -25.52
C ARG A 28 -18.23 -23.35 -24.10
N ALA A 29 -19.28 -23.22 -23.28
CA ALA A 29 -19.13 -22.84 -21.89
C ALA A 29 -18.36 -23.88 -21.06
N SER A 30 -18.63 -25.19 -21.30
CA SER A 30 -17.89 -26.28 -20.67
C SER A 30 -16.41 -26.30 -21.07
N ALA A 31 -16.10 -26.02 -22.34
CA ALA A 31 -14.71 -25.89 -22.80
C ALA A 31 -13.95 -24.81 -22.07
N LEU A 32 -14.58 -23.66 -21.79
CA LEU A 32 -13.95 -22.57 -21.01
C LEU A 32 -13.69 -22.97 -19.56
N VAL A 33 -14.58 -23.77 -18.93
CA VAL A 33 -14.32 -24.30 -17.58
C VAL A 33 -13.10 -25.23 -17.60
N THR A 34 -13.02 -26.13 -18.58
CA THR A 34 -11.89 -27.08 -18.73
C THR A 34 -10.58 -26.31 -19.00
N GLU A 35 -10.59 -25.27 -19.85
CA GLU A 35 -9.45 -24.42 -20.10
C GLU A 35 -8.99 -23.72 -18.81
N ALA A 36 -9.93 -23.14 -18.05
CA ALA A 36 -9.61 -22.50 -16.80
C ALA A 36 -9.03 -23.49 -15.77
N GLN A 37 -9.55 -24.73 -15.70
CA GLN A 37 -8.98 -25.77 -14.84
C GLN A 37 -7.53 -26.09 -15.20
N SER A 38 -7.25 -26.29 -16.49
CA SER A 38 -5.88 -26.54 -16.95
C SER A 38 -4.94 -25.38 -16.63
N LEU A 39 -5.42 -24.14 -16.77
CA LEU A 39 -4.63 -22.95 -16.38
C LEU A 39 -4.34 -22.91 -14.87
N VAL A 40 -5.31 -23.30 -14.03
CA VAL A 40 -5.12 -23.39 -12.57
C VAL A 40 -4.08 -24.44 -12.22
N GLU A 41 -4.14 -25.64 -12.81
CA GLU A 41 -3.19 -26.73 -12.60
C GLU A 41 -1.76 -26.32 -12.99
N ASN A 42 -1.62 -25.49 -14.02
CA ASN A 42 -0.35 -24.94 -14.47
C ASN A 42 0.09 -23.68 -13.70
N GLY A 43 -0.62 -23.27 -12.64
CA GLY A 43 -0.31 -22.10 -11.83
C GLY A 43 -0.57 -20.73 -12.51
N GLN A 44 -1.28 -20.75 -13.64
CA GLN A 44 -1.60 -19.56 -14.43
C GLN A 44 -2.92 -18.92 -13.97
N TRP A 45 -3.01 -18.62 -12.68
CA TRP A 45 -4.26 -18.20 -12.03
C TRP A 45 -4.86 -16.92 -12.60
N ARG A 46 -4.01 -15.97 -13.02
CA ARG A 46 -4.47 -14.73 -13.65
C ARG A 46 -5.19 -14.99 -14.97
N GLN A 47 -4.64 -15.86 -15.83
CA GLN A 47 -5.26 -16.26 -17.09
C GLN A 47 -6.57 -17.04 -16.84
N ALA A 48 -6.56 -17.95 -15.87
CA ALA A 48 -7.76 -18.67 -15.47
C ALA A 48 -8.90 -17.72 -15.10
N ARG A 49 -8.65 -16.67 -14.30
CA ARG A 49 -9.67 -15.67 -13.98
C ARG A 49 -10.23 -14.96 -15.20
N ILE A 50 -9.38 -14.59 -16.16
CA ILE A 50 -9.82 -13.96 -17.42
C ILE A 50 -10.78 -14.87 -18.18
N VAL A 51 -10.47 -16.18 -18.28
CA VAL A 51 -11.32 -17.18 -18.92
C VAL A 51 -12.66 -17.34 -18.19
N LEU A 52 -12.64 -17.42 -16.84
CA LEU A 52 -13.84 -17.51 -16.01
C LEU A 52 -14.72 -16.27 -16.14
N ASP A 53 -14.14 -15.06 -16.16
CA ASP A 53 -14.86 -13.81 -16.38
C ASP A 53 -15.50 -13.75 -17.78
N SER A 54 -14.79 -14.24 -18.79
CA SER A 54 -15.31 -14.36 -20.15
C SER A 54 -16.53 -15.29 -20.21
N LEU A 55 -16.47 -16.45 -19.53
CA LEU A 55 -17.59 -17.36 -19.41
C LEU A 55 -18.82 -16.68 -18.81
N HIS A 56 -18.65 -15.98 -17.69
CA HIS A 56 -19.76 -15.28 -17.03
C HIS A 56 -20.41 -14.21 -17.90
N LYS A 57 -19.64 -13.52 -18.74
CA LYS A 57 -20.13 -12.46 -19.66
C LYS A 57 -20.78 -13.04 -20.91
N THR A 58 -20.17 -14.08 -21.51
CA THR A 58 -20.58 -14.60 -22.82
C THR A 58 -21.74 -15.59 -22.69
N TYR A 59 -21.81 -16.35 -21.61
CA TYR A 59 -22.80 -17.42 -21.41
C TYR A 59 -23.64 -17.23 -20.13
N PRO A 60 -24.39 -16.11 -20.00
CA PRO A 60 -25.14 -15.80 -18.78
C PRO A 60 -26.24 -16.81 -18.44
N GLN A 61 -26.74 -17.55 -19.43
CA GLN A 61 -27.81 -18.57 -19.28
C GLN A 61 -27.28 -19.96 -18.86
N GLN A 62 -25.97 -20.20 -18.97
CA GLN A 62 -25.37 -21.51 -18.67
C GLN A 62 -25.10 -21.65 -17.16
N VAL A 63 -26.16 -21.89 -16.37
CA VAL A 63 -26.11 -21.83 -14.90
C VAL A 63 -25.14 -22.85 -14.30
N VAL A 64 -25.10 -24.09 -14.86
CA VAL A 64 -24.22 -25.16 -14.36
C VAL A 64 -22.76 -24.78 -14.52
N GLN A 65 -22.37 -24.32 -15.71
CA GLN A 65 -20.99 -23.96 -16.04
C GLN A 65 -20.55 -22.69 -15.26
N ARG A 66 -21.47 -21.73 -15.10
CA ARG A 66 -21.22 -20.54 -14.26
C ARG A 66 -21.02 -20.87 -12.78
N ARG A 67 -21.74 -21.87 -12.27
CA ARG A 67 -21.55 -22.36 -10.89
C ARG A 67 -20.19 -23.05 -10.74
N ALA A 68 -19.80 -23.89 -11.70
CA ALA A 68 -18.48 -24.53 -11.74
C ALA A 68 -17.36 -23.46 -11.84
N ALA A 69 -17.55 -22.45 -12.71
CA ALA A 69 -16.62 -21.34 -12.87
C ALA A 69 -16.45 -20.53 -11.56
N LYS A 70 -17.55 -20.29 -10.84
CA LYS A 70 -17.51 -19.63 -9.54
C LYS A 70 -16.72 -20.45 -8.51
N ALA A 71 -17.00 -21.75 -8.41
CA ALA A 71 -16.29 -22.63 -7.48
C ALA A 71 -14.77 -22.65 -7.77
N LEU A 72 -14.39 -22.68 -9.06
CA LEU A 72 -12.99 -22.61 -9.45
C LEU A 72 -12.38 -21.24 -9.12
N GLY A 73 -13.11 -20.13 -9.30
CA GLY A 73 -12.70 -18.79 -8.89
C GLY A 73 -12.50 -18.67 -7.38
N ASP A 74 -13.38 -19.26 -6.57
CA ASP A 74 -13.26 -19.35 -5.12
C ASP A 74 -11.98 -20.13 -4.73
N SER A 75 -11.69 -21.25 -5.41
CA SER A 75 -10.46 -22.04 -5.19
C SER A 75 -9.20 -21.26 -5.54
N ILE A 76 -9.20 -20.50 -6.64
CA ILE A 76 -8.07 -19.62 -7.00
C ILE A 76 -7.84 -18.59 -5.89
N THR A 77 -8.91 -17.95 -5.39
CA THR A 77 -8.81 -16.97 -4.30
C THR A 77 -8.20 -17.58 -3.04
N TYR A 78 -8.59 -18.80 -2.70
CA TYR A 78 -8.02 -19.55 -1.58
C TYR A 78 -6.53 -19.84 -1.74
N MET A 79 -6.11 -20.33 -2.92
CA MET A 79 -4.69 -20.59 -3.20
C MET A 79 -3.84 -19.33 -3.20
N GLU A 80 -4.35 -18.23 -3.75
CA GLU A 80 -3.69 -16.92 -3.69
C GLU A 80 -3.56 -16.42 -2.25
N ALA A 81 -4.60 -16.57 -1.43
CA ALA A 81 -4.57 -16.21 -0.02
C ALA A 81 -3.55 -17.04 0.77
N GLN A 82 -3.51 -18.37 0.58
CA GLN A 82 -2.49 -19.22 1.21
C GLN A 82 -1.07 -18.82 0.82
N ARG A 83 -0.84 -18.49 -0.45
CA ARG A 83 0.46 -17.98 -0.91
C ARG A 83 0.82 -16.64 -0.28
N SER A 84 -0.16 -15.75 -0.12
CA SER A 84 0.04 -14.45 0.54
C SER A 84 0.36 -14.62 2.02
N VAL A 85 -0.27 -15.57 2.73
CA VAL A 85 0.05 -15.93 4.11
C VAL A 85 1.51 -16.36 4.20
N ALA A 86 1.92 -17.37 3.42
CA ALA A 86 3.28 -17.90 3.45
C ALA A 86 4.34 -16.82 3.11
N TYR A 87 4.06 -15.97 2.14
CA TYR A 87 4.93 -14.87 1.75
C TYR A 87 5.07 -13.83 2.86
N SER A 88 3.93 -13.37 3.43
CA SER A 88 3.95 -12.35 4.48
C SER A 88 4.62 -12.85 5.75
N ASP A 89 4.32 -14.08 6.18
CA ASP A 89 4.98 -14.71 7.34
C ASP A 89 6.50 -14.81 7.15
N SER A 90 6.94 -15.26 5.97
CA SER A 90 8.37 -15.39 5.67
C SER A 90 9.10 -14.04 5.74
N LEU A 91 8.50 -12.97 5.19
CA LEU A 91 9.09 -11.64 5.25
C LEU A 91 9.04 -11.05 6.67
N LEU A 92 7.95 -11.24 7.41
CA LEU A 92 7.86 -10.77 8.80
C LEU A 92 8.92 -11.42 9.69
N GLN A 93 9.18 -12.72 9.54
CA GLN A 93 10.27 -13.40 10.24
C GLN A 93 11.65 -12.80 9.95
N LEU A 94 11.86 -12.26 8.76
CA LEU A 94 13.09 -11.57 8.36
C LEU A 94 13.18 -10.14 8.89
N LEU A 95 12.07 -9.38 8.85
CA LEU A 95 12.07 -7.94 9.15
C LEU A 95 11.93 -7.64 10.65
N LEU A 96 11.19 -8.44 11.42
CA LEU A 96 10.99 -8.20 12.85
C LEU A 96 12.31 -8.16 13.65
N PRO A 97 13.27 -9.09 13.48
CA PRO A 97 14.56 -8.98 14.15
C PRO A 97 15.37 -7.74 13.78
N GLN A 98 15.26 -7.25 12.53
CA GLN A 98 15.89 -6.01 12.11
C GLN A 98 15.26 -4.79 12.80
N ALA A 99 13.94 -4.82 12.97
CA ALA A 99 13.22 -3.77 13.71
C ALA A 99 13.63 -3.73 15.18
N ASP A 100 13.78 -4.88 15.82
CA ASP A 100 14.25 -5.01 17.22
C ASP A 100 15.66 -4.45 17.40
N GLU A 101 16.55 -4.66 16.42
CA GLU A 101 17.90 -4.09 16.46
C GLU A 101 17.88 -2.56 16.34
N LEU A 102 17.10 -2.02 15.40
CA LEU A 102 16.95 -0.57 15.25
C LEU A 102 16.28 0.04 16.48
N LEU A 103 15.31 -0.65 17.09
CA LEU A 103 14.56 -0.19 18.26
C LEU A 103 15.47 0.15 19.43
N ARG A 104 16.65 -0.47 19.58
CA ARG A 104 17.63 -0.17 20.63
C ARG A 104 18.13 1.29 20.60
N GLN A 105 18.02 1.96 19.45
CA GLN A 105 18.40 3.36 19.28
C GLN A 105 17.30 4.32 19.73
N PHE A 106 16.14 3.79 20.10
CA PHE A 106 14.95 4.58 20.47
C PHE A 106 14.61 4.38 21.95
N ARG A 107 13.83 5.31 22.48
CA ARG A 107 13.14 5.16 23.74
C ARG A 107 11.64 5.25 23.49
N TYR A 108 10.87 4.50 24.23
CA TYR A 108 9.42 4.56 24.20
C TYR A 108 8.93 5.65 25.16
N GLU A 109 7.99 6.46 24.70
CA GLU A 109 7.34 7.53 25.46
C GLU A 109 5.83 7.44 25.25
N LYS A 110 5.05 7.55 26.32
CA LYS A 110 3.59 7.63 26.28
C LYS A 110 3.11 8.34 27.55
N ASP A 111 2.16 9.27 27.39
CA ASP A 111 1.35 9.76 28.50
C ASP A 111 -0.02 9.09 28.44
N ASP A 112 -0.21 8.06 29.28
CA ASP A 112 -1.42 7.24 29.29
C ASP A 112 -2.70 8.03 29.63
N ARG A 113 -2.59 9.28 30.10
CA ARG A 113 -3.75 10.13 30.39
C ARG A 113 -4.25 10.93 29.22
N TYR A 114 -3.38 11.15 28.20
CA TYR A 114 -3.66 12.09 27.10
C TYR A 114 -3.32 11.54 25.72
N GLU A 115 -2.67 10.38 25.62
CA GLU A 115 -2.21 9.83 24.37
C GLU A 115 -2.78 8.43 24.14
N ASP A 116 -3.49 8.23 23.04
CA ASP A 116 -3.97 6.90 22.61
C ASP A 116 -2.80 6.01 22.19
N HIS A 117 -1.79 6.61 21.55
CA HIS A 117 -0.61 5.94 21.02
C HIS A 117 0.66 6.44 21.68
N GLY A 118 1.52 5.50 22.08
CA GLY A 118 2.90 5.80 22.43
C GLY A 118 3.78 6.01 21.20
N ARG A 119 5.01 6.47 21.44
CA ARG A 119 5.96 6.81 20.38
C ARG A 119 7.38 6.37 20.70
N TYR A 120 8.09 5.94 19.67
CA TYR A 120 9.51 5.63 19.71
C TYR A 120 10.29 6.84 19.20
N VAL A 121 11.03 7.49 20.09
CA VAL A 121 11.84 8.70 19.83
C VAL A 121 13.31 8.32 19.85
N SER A 122 14.10 8.80 18.87
CA SER A 122 15.54 8.57 18.85
C SER A 122 16.18 9.07 20.15
N ARG A 123 17.08 8.24 20.75
CA ARG A 123 17.83 8.63 21.96
C ARG A 123 18.76 9.81 21.73
N LEU A 124 19.06 10.18 20.50
CA LEU A 124 19.83 11.36 20.16
C LEU A 124 19.06 12.66 20.37
N LEU A 125 17.72 12.64 20.24
CA LEU A 125 16.88 13.80 20.50
C LEU A 125 16.35 13.69 21.95
N ALA A 126 16.69 14.68 22.75
CA ALA A 126 16.01 14.82 24.05
C ALA A 126 14.53 15.08 23.79
N THR A 127 13.64 14.45 24.56
CA THR A 127 12.26 14.90 24.69
C THR A 127 12.33 16.35 25.09
N SER A 128 11.94 17.24 24.18
CA SER A 128 12.19 18.63 24.47
C SER A 128 11.09 19.17 25.36
N SER A 129 11.42 19.34 26.62
CA SER A 129 10.87 20.41 27.43
C SER A 129 11.29 21.81 26.89
N ASN A 130 12.21 21.88 25.94
CA ASN A 130 12.69 23.15 25.40
C ASN A 130 11.96 23.47 24.09
N THR A 131 10.77 24.04 24.24
CA THR A 131 9.94 24.54 23.15
C THR A 131 10.29 25.94 22.68
N SER A 132 11.33 26.59 23.26
CA SER A 132 11.69 27.96 22.97
C SER A 132 12.66 28.11 21.78
N ARG A 133 12.56 27.22 20.78
CA ARG A 133 13.34 27.26 19.54
C ARG A 133 12.63 26.57 18.40
N ASN A 134 13.07 26.84 17.18
CA ASN A 134 12.63 26.10 15.99
C ASN A 134 13.39 24.77 15.89
N PHE A 135 12.69 23.67 15.60
CA PHE A 135 13.28 22.35 15.41
C PHE A 135 12.34 21.40 14.68
N LEU A 136 12.88 20.31 14.13
CA LEU A 136 12.11 19.15 13.68
C LEU A 136 12.19 18.03 14.71
N GLN A 137 11.06 17.43 15.02
CA GLN A 137 10.97 16.20 15.80
C GLN A 137 10.39 15.10 14.93
N ALA A 138 11.02 13.94 14.92
CA ALA A 138 10.50 12.77 14.26
C ALA A 138 10.40 11.60 15.23
N TYR A 139 9.37 10.79 15.07
CA TYR A 139 9.16 9.57 15.86
C TYR A 139 8.30 8.56 15.08
N VAL A 140 8.33 7.31 15.53
CA VAL A 140 7.44 6.25 15.05
C VAL A 140 6.46 5.92 16.16
N ARG A 141 5.17 5.92 15.89
CA ARG A 141 4.13 5.53 16.84
C ARG A 141 4.11 4.01 17.02
N ASP A 142 3.48 3.52 18.10
CA ASP A 142 3.31 2.10 18.37
C ASP A 142 2.39 1.38 17.34
N ASP A 143 1.51 2.12 16.64
CA ASP A 143 0.77 1.64 15.48
C ASP A 143 1.59 1.67 14.16
N ARG A 144 2.91 1.87 14.26
CA ARG A 144 3.88 1.91 13.16
C ARG A 144 3.75 3.07 12.18
N MET A 145 3.01 4.11 12.53
CA MET A 145 2.99 5.35 11.74
C MET A 145 4.20 6.23 12.05
N THR A 146 4.82 6.76 10.99
CA THR A 146 5.91 7.73 11.13
C THR A 146 5.34 9.13 11.15
N ILE A 147 5.78 9.93 12.14
CA ILE A 147 5.33 11.31 12.33
C ILE A 147 6.55 12.23 12.32
N VAL A 148 6.43 13.36 11.63
CA VAL A 148 7.37 14.49 11.74
C VAL A 148 6.59 15.71 12.17
N LYS A 149 7.08 16.39 13.21
CA LYS A 149 6.56 17.67 13.69
C LYS A 149 7.59 18.77 13.46
N SER A 150 7.16 19.83 12.80
CA SER A 150 7.91 21.07 12.68
C SER A 150 7.44 22.02 13.75
N TYR A 151 8.35 22.45 14.64
CA TYR A 151 8.08 23.39 15.71
C TYR A 151 8.63 24.76 15.35
N TYR A 152 7.76 25.75 15.44
CA TYR A 152 8.13 27.16 15.42
C TYR A 152 7.88 27.79 16.79
N TYR A 153 8.82 28.64 17.22
CA TYR A 153 8.67 29.50 18.36
C TYR A 153 9.13 30.94 18.01
N GLY A 154 8.31 31.92 18.34
CA GLY A 154 8.64 33.31 18.06
C GLY A 154 7.74 34.33 18.75
N ALA A 155 8.10 35.61 18.63
CA ALA A 155 7.34 36.72 19.24
C ALA A 155 5.98 36.98 18.55
N ARG A 156 5.79 36.51 17.31
CA ARG A 156 4.58 36.72 16.50
C ARG A 156 4.18 35.43 15.80
N PRO A 157 2.86 35.22 15.54
CA PRO A 157 2.43 34.05 14.75
C PRO A 157 2.88 34.20 13.30
N VAL A 158 3.29 33.08 12.70
CA VAL A 158 3.60 32.95 11.27
C VAL A 158 2.39 32.46 10.51
N GLY A 159 1.55 31.60 11.13
CA GLY A 159 0.46 30.91 10.46
C GLY A 159 0.99 29.88 9.46
N GLN A 160 1.92 29.04 9.89
CA GLN A 160 2.70 28.15 9.04
C GLN A 160 1.78 27.27 8.19
N GLN A 161 1.91 27.37 6.86
CA GLN A 161 1.15 26.57 5.87
C GLN A 161 2.05 25.60 5.09
N SER A 162 3.33 25.96 4.94
CA SER A 162 4.29 25.19 4.17
C SER A 162 5.62 25.08 4.90
N LEU A 163 6.25 23.91 4.70
CA LEU A 163 7.58 23.61 5.20
C LEU A 163 8.47 23.25 4.00
N PHE A 164 9.61 23.92 3.87
CA PHE A 164 10.60 23.72 2.81
C PHE A 164 11.87 23.17 3.42
N LEU A 165 12.43 22.15 2.81
CA LEU A 165 13.78 21.67 3.08
C LEU A 165 14.62 21.86 1.83
N SER A 166 15.81 22.45 1.99
CA SER A 166 16.73 22.64 0.87
C SER A 166 18.16 22.28 1.24
N ALA A 167 18.87 21.63 0.31
CA ALA A 167 20.27 21.26 0.41
C ALA A 167 20.86 21.05 -1.01
N ASN A 168 22.09 21.50 -1.23
CA ASN A 168 22.83 21.28 -2.51
C ASN A 168 22.07 21.73 -3.78
N GLY A 169 21.22 22.75 -3.68
CA GLY A 169 20.42 23.23 -4.82
C GLY A 169 19.11 22.47 -5.04
N GLU A 170 18.84 21.42 -4.29
CA GLU A 170 17.54 20.73 -4.28
C GLU A 170 16.63 21.31 -3.21
N GLU A 171 15.34 21.37 -3.48
CA GLU A 171 14.32 21.80 -2.53
C GLU A 171 13.08 20.92 -2.61
N VAL A 172 12.53 20.58 -1.45
CA VAL A 172 11.25 19.89 -1.31
C VAL A 172 10.29 20.70 -0.44
N THR A 173 9.00 20.59 -0.75
CA THR A 173 7.95 21.35 -0.04
C THR A 173 6.90 20.40 0.52
N PHE A 174 6.51 20.66 1.76
CA PHE A 174 5.47 19.91 2.46
C PHE A 174 4.39 20.84 2.97
N ARG A 175 3.16 20.33 3.03
CA ARG A 175 2.02 20.95 3.70
C ARG A 175 1.47 19.98 4.72
N GLY A 176 1.06 20.49 5.87
CA GLY A 176 0.54 19.67 6.97
C GLY A 176 -0.46 20.43 7.81
N ASN A 177 -1.03 19.71 8.77
CA ASN A 177 -1.92 20.31 9.76
C ASN A 177 -1.11 21.18 10.71
N ASN A 178 -1.48 22.45 10.84
CA ASN A 178 -0.84 23.39 11.75
C ASN A 178 -1.74 23.65 12.97
N HIS A 179 -1.14 23.58 14.15
CA HIS A 179 -1.76 23.96 15.42
C HIS A 179 -0.93 25.08 16.06
N SER A 180 -1.58 26.17 16.49
CA SER A 180 -0.91 27.30 17.08
C SER A 180 -1.50 27.67 18.43
N PHE A 181 -0.66 28.13 19.35
CA PHE A 181 -1.07 28.65 20.66
C PHE A 181 -0.05 29.66 21.17
N ASN A 182 -0.46 30.50 22.13
CA ASN A 182 0.40 31.50 22.79
C ASN A 182 0.63 31.07 24.25
N ALA A 183 1.92 30.84 24.58
CA ALA A 183 2.38 30.58 25.93
C ALA A 183 3.81 31.10 26.06
N GLU A 184 3.99 32.29 26.67
CA GLU A 184 5.29 32.98 26.75
C GLU A 184 5.93 33.24 25.38
N GLY A 185 5.11 33.32 24.32
CA GLY A 185 5.47 33.41 22.91
C GLY A 185 4.54 32.55 22.05
N TRP A 186 4.61 32.76 20.74
CA TRP A 186 3.84 31.99 19.78
C TRP A 186 4.51 30.66 19.45
N HIS A 187 3.75 29.62 19.60
CA HIS A 187 4.12 28.25 19.22
C HIS A 187 3.26 27.80 18.05
N GLU A 188 3.88 27.26 17.02
CA GLU A 188 3.18 26.61 15.92
C GLU A 188 3.79 25.24 15.66
N ILE A 189 2.92 24.24 15.47
CA ILE A 189 3.31 22.87 15.28
C ILE A 189 2.64 22.37 14.01
N MET A 190 3.42 22.19 12.95
CA MET A 190 2.96 21.52 11.74
C MET A 190 3.29 20.03 11.82
N THR A 191 2.28 19.19 11.59
CA THR A 191 2.42 17.72 11.63
C THR A 191 2.35 17.15 10.23
N LEU A 192 3.31 16.31 9.90
CA LEU A 192 3.35 15.46 8.72
C LEU A 192 3.26 14.01 9.16
N GLU A 193 2.48 13.21 8.42
CA GLU A 193 2.21 11.82 8.77
C GLU A 193 2.61 10.88 7.64
N ASP A 194 3.04 9.68 8.03
CA ASP A 194 3.32 8.52 7.21
C ASP A 194 4.11 8.84 5.93
N THR A 195 3.46 8.86 4.77
CA THR A 195 4.13 9.06 3.48
C THR A 195 4.85 10.40 3.40
N TYR A 196 4.24 11.50 3.84
CA TYR A 196 4.87 12.82 3.83
C TYR A 196 6.00 12.92 4.85
N ALA A 197 5.82 12.33 6.03
CA ALA A 197 6.88 12.22 7.04
C ALA A 197 8.09 11.46 6.50
N LEU A 198 7.86 10.29 5.89
CA LEU A 198 8.94 9.49 5.29
C LEU A 198 9.61 10.19 4.11
N GLN A 199 8.88 10.94 3.27
CA GLN A 199 9.48 11.74 2.19
C GLN A 199 10.40 12.84 2.73
N LEU A 200 9.99 13.55 3.79
CA LEU A 200 10.83 14.53 4.45
C LEU A 200 12.10 13.89 5.02
N LEU A 201 11.93 12.77 5.74
CA LEU A 201 13.06 12.06 6.34
C LEU A 201 14.01 11.48 5.30
N ASN A 202 13.49 11.00 4.16
CA ASN A 202 14.29 10.55 3.03
C ASN A 202 15.14 11.71 2.47
N PHE A 203 14.58 12.90 2.30
CA PHE A 203 15.34 14.06 1.86
C PHE A 203 16.51 14.37 2.82
N VAL A 204 16.26 14.33 4.13
CA VAL A 204 17.35 14.51 5.12
C VAL A 204 18.37 13.39 5.04
N SER A 205 17.95 12.15 4.83
CA SER A 205 18.84 10.99 4.71
C SER A 205 19.74 11.07 3.48
N THR A 206 19.22 11.49 2.32
CA THR A 206 20.02 11.66 1.09
C THR A 206 20.99 12.85 1.17
N HIS A 207 20.72 13.80 2.06
CA HIS A 207 21.55 15.00 2.26
C HIS A 207 22.21 15.03 3.65
N ALA A 208 22.44 13.86 4.27
CA ALA A 208 22.94 13.77 5.65
C ALA A 208 24.28 14.48 5.88
N ASP A 209 25.17 14.46 4.88
CA ASP A 209 26.49 15.11 4.93
C ASP A 209 26.46 16.59 4.53
N SER A 210 25.30 17.10 4.12
CA SER A 210 25.14 18.46 3.62
C SER A 210 24.49 19.36 4.68
N ARG A 211 24.60 20.67 4.45
CA ARG A 211 23.90 21.66 5.26
C ARG A 211 22.43 21.72 4.81
N VAL A 212 21.54 21.16 5.61
CA VAL A 212 20.10 21.18 5.35
C VAL A 212 19.46 22.41 5.97
N ARG A 213 18.86 23.25 5.13
CA ARG A 213 18.08 24.44 5.53
C ARG A 213 16.61 24.03 5.65
N VAL A 214 15.98 24.47 6.75
CA VAL A 214 14.54 24.33 6.99
C VAL A 214 13.93 25.71 7.00
N LYS A 215 12.86 25.91 6.21
CA LYS A 215 12.11 27.16 6.14
C LYS A 215 10.62 26.86 6.30
N GLY A 216 9.96 27.55 7.21
CA GLY A 216 8.51 27.59 7.32
C GLY A 216 7.94 28.87 6.75
N GLU A 217 6.88 28.80 5.97
CA GLU A 217 6.14 29.92 5.40
C GLU A 217 4.70 29.92 5.88
N GLY A 218 4.21 31.10 6.22
CA GLY A 218 2.83 31.36 6.60
C GLY A 218 1.99 31.91 5.47
N ASP A 219 0.85 32.47 5.84
CA ASP A 219 -0.18 33.01 4.94
C ASP A 219 0.19 34.39 4.32
N ALA A 220 1.24 35.07 4.83
CA ALA A 220 1.75 36.31 4.26
C ALA A 220 3.23 36.17 3.86
N LEU A 221 3.63 36.80 2.76
CA LEU A 221 4.97 36.68 2.15
C LEU A 221 6.13 37.05 3.10
N ASP A 222 5.91 37.90 4.09
CA ASP A 222 6.87 38.32 5.09
C ASP A 222 6.90 37.40 6.34
N LYS A 223 5.99 36.45 6.42
CA LYS A 223 5.89 35.53 7.56
C LYS A 223 6.66 34.24 7.28
N VAL A 224 7.95 34.31 7.51
CA VAL A 224 8.89 33.21 7.32
C VAL A 224 9.78 33.01 8.51
N TRP A 225 10.19 31.78 8.74
CA TRP A 225 11.28 31.47 9.68
C TRP A 225 12.23 30.47 9.04
N VAL A 226 13.48 30.50 9.46
CA VAL A 226 14.54 29.65 8.89
C VAL A 226 15.45 29.18 10.02
N TYR A 227 15.87 27.92 9.95
CA TYR A 227 17.00 27.38 10.69
C TYR A 227 17.71 26.29 9.90
N TYR A 228 18.85 25.83 10.42
CA TYR A 228 19.60 24.74 9.81
C TYR A 228 19.66 23.56 10.76
N LEU A 229 19.48 22.35 10.21
CA LEU A 229 19.59 21.11 10.99
C LEU A 229 21.03 20.97 11.51
N THR A 230 21.16 20.68 12.80
CA THR A 230 22.42 20.26 13.39
C THR A 230 22.74 18.82 13.00
N ASP A 231 24.01 18.39 13.07
CA ASP A 231 24.42 17.03 12.78
C ASP A 231 23.72 16.01 13.70
N LYS A 232 23.46 16.39 14.95
CA LYS A 232 22.71 15.55 15.89
C LYS A 232 21.26 15.37 15.47
N GLU A 233 20.60 16.44 15.02
CA GLU A 233 19.24 16.38 14.47
C GLU A 233 19.20 15.53 13.20
N LYS A 234 20.12 15.74 12.25
CA LYS A 234 20.21 14.96 11.03
C LYS A 234 20.35 13.46 11.34
N LYS A 235 21.28 13.08 12.23
CA LYS A 235 21.45 11.67 12.65
C LYS A 235 20.18 11.07 13.23
N ALA A 236 19.48 11.80 14.10
CA ALA A 236 18.24 11.35 14.70
C ALA A 236 17.11 11.16 13.67
N LEU A 237 17.01 12.11 12.71
CA LEU A 237 16.02 12.03 11.63
C LEU A 237 16.33 10.86 10.69
N VAL A 238 17.61 10.61 10.36
CA VAL A 238 18.04 9.44 9.56
C VAL A 238 17.73 8.13 10.26
N GLN A 239 18.02 8.02 11.57
CA GLN A 239 17.62 6.84 12.35
C GLN A 239 16.10 6.63 12.30
N THR A 240 15.33 7.71 12.47
CA THR A 240 13.86 7.63 12.41
C THR A 240 13.38 7.26 11.01
N TYR A 241 14.06 7.71 9.95
CA TYR A 241 13.77 7.28 8.58
C TYR A 241 13.92 5.77 8.40
N GLN A 242 15.08 5.23 8.80
CA GLN A 242 15.38 3.80 8.66
C GLN A 242 14.37 2.93 9.43
N PHE A 243 14.10 3.30 10.68
CA PHE A 243 13.13 2.59 11.51
C PHE A 243 11.70 2.75 11.00
N GLY A 244 11.28 3.96 10.65
CA GLY A 244 9.93 4.24 10.16
C GLY A 244 9.63 3.58 8.81
N PHE A 245 10.62 3.51 7.91
CA PHE A 245 10.49 2.84 6.63
C PHE A 245 10.29 1.33 6.83
N LEU A 246 11.11 0.71 7.70
CA LEU A 246 10.97 -0.70 8.06
C LEU A 246 9.62 -0.99 8.74
N MET A 247 9.18 -0.13 9.65
CA MET A 247 7.88 -0.26 10.33
C MET A 247 6.70 -0.13 9.38
N LYS A 248 6.81 0.70 8.34
CA LYS A 248 5.81 0.79 7.27
C LYS A 248 5.69 -0.54 6.51
N ASP A 249 6.82 -1.14 6.13
CA ASP A 249 6.82 -2.42 5.42
C ASP A 249 6.21 -3.53 6.29
N ILE A 250 6.60 -3.60 7.56
CA ILE A 250 6.02 -4.56 8.52
C ILE A 250 4.50 -4.37 8.65
N ARG A 251 4.02 -3.13 8.80
CA ARG A 251 2.59 -2.82 8.88
C ARG A 251 1.83 -3.29 7.62
N GLN A 252 2.40 -3.08 6.44
CA GLN A 252 1.80 -3.53 5.19
C GLN A 252 1.73 -5.06 5.10
N LEU A 253 2.78 -5.76 5.52
CA LEU A 253 2.80 -7.22 5.55
C LEU A 253 1.80 -7.80 6.56
N GLU A 254 1.68 -7.21 7.75
CA GLU A 254 0.69 -7.61 8.76
C GLU A 254 -0.74 -7.42 8.25
N GLU A 255 -1.03 -6.32 7.54
CA GLU A 255 -2.34 -6.11 6.95
C GLU A 255 -2.62 -7.10 5.81
N MET A 256 -1.63 -7.38 4.94
CA MET A 256 -1.75 -8.42 3.92
C MET A 256 -2.02 -9.78 4.56
N LEU A 257 -1.31 -10.13 5.61
CA LEU A 257 -1.48 -11.38 6.36
C LEU A 257 -2.88 -11.48 6.98
N ARG A 258 -3.36 -10.40 7.59
CA ARG A 258 -4.69 -10.33 8.17
C ARG A 258 -5.79 -10.57 7.13
N ILE A 259 -5.69 -9.91 5.98
CA ILE A 259 -6.65 -10.07 4.87
C ILE A 259 -6.60 -11.49 4.32
N ALA A 260 -5.40 -12.02 4.06
CA ALA A 260 -5.21 -13.36 3.51
C ALA A 260 -5.75 -14.44 4.46
N ASN A 261 -5.47 -14.35 5.76
CA ASN A 261 -6.02 -15.26 6.76
C ASN A 261 -7.55 -15.22 6.82
N ALA A 262 -8.17 -14.05 6.73
CA ALA A 262 -9.62 -13.92 6.69
C ALA A 262 -10.22 -14.62 5.46
N GLN A 263 -9.57 -14.53 4.29
CA GLN A 263 -9.98 -15.23 3.06
C GLN A 263 -9.85 -16.75 3.18
N VAL A 264 -8.75 -17.25 3.76
CA VAL A 264 -8.54 -18.67 4.02
C VAL A 264 -9.64 -19.21 4.93
N LEU A 265 -9.89 -18.57 6.06
CA LEU A 265 -10.93 -18.97 7.02
C LEU A 265 -12.33 -18.95 6.41
N HIS A 266 -12.64 -17.93 5.61
CA HIS A 266 -13.92 -17.85 4.90
C HIS A 266 -14.13 -19.03 3.94
N TYR A 267 -13.13 -19.37 3.14
CA TYR A 267 -13.20 -20.50 2.21
C TYR A 267 -13.40 -21.83 2.95
N GLU A 268 -12.60 -22.07 3.99
CA GLU A 268 -12.69 -23.31 4.78
C GLU A 268 -14.03 -23.46 5.51
N SER A 269 -14.57 -22.36 6.07
CA SER A 269 -15.88 -22.40 6.73
C SER A 269 -17.01 -22.72 5.77
N LYS A 270 -16.96 -22.15 4.55
CA LYS A 270 -17.94 -22.43 3.49
C LYS A 270 -17.93 -23.91 3.08
N HIS A 271 -16.75 -24.49 2.87
CA HIS A 271 -16.63 -25.89 2.45
C HIS A 271 -16.97 -26.87 3.57
N LYS A 272 -16.75 -26.54 4.83
CA LYS A 272 -17.24 -27.34 5.96
C LYS A 272 -18.76 -27.40 6.00
N SER A 273 -19.45 -26.30 5.72
CA SER A 273 -20.92 -26.24 5.71
C SER A 273 -21.56 -26.98 4.53
N GLU A 274 -20.82 -27.25 3.45
CA GLU A 274 -21.27 -28.01 2.28
C GLU A 274 -21.09 -29.53 2.45
N MET A 275 -20.32 -30.00 3.46
CA MET A 275 -20.07 -31.41 3.77
C MET A 275 -21.05 -32.00 4.80
N TYR A 276 -21.87 -31.18 5.45
CA TYR A 276 -22.89 -31.57 6.40
C TYR A 276 -24.29 -31.18 5.88
#